data_3725795bd19c5ea04e56232cbf1526c6
#
_entry.id   3725795bd19c5ea04e56232cbf1526c6
#
_cell.length_a   1.000
_cell.length_b   1.000
_cell.length_c   1.000
_cell.angle_alpha   90.00
_cell.angle_beta   90.00
_cell.angle_gamma   90.00
#
_symmetry.space_group_name_H-M   'P 1'
#
loop_
_entity.id
_entity.type
_entity.pdbx_description
1 polymer ?
#
loop_
_entity_poly.entity_id
_entity_poly.type
_entity_poly.pdbx_seq_one_letter_code
_entity_poly.pdbx_strand_id
1 'polypeptide(L)'
;MTSLLKKLFEGASIARKCMLVFALGAFGALAMPPLGFWPILFAVFPMWWIALHSCLTTRQVFGVTWCFYSGYFTVGLYWIAAALFVDIANNWWVLPFALLGLPALMSFYPAAAVVLWHRMAWQGPPRVLLLV
;
A
#
# COMPACT_ATOMS: atom_id res chain seq x y z
N MET A 1 12.02 -13.65 -13.65
CA MET A 1 11.45 -12.36 -13.21
C MET A 1 11.25 -12.30 -11.70
N THR A 2 10.69 -13.32 -11.07
CA THR A 2 10.50 -13.40 -9.61
C THR A 2 11.77 -13.38 -8.78
N SER A 3 12.89 -13.96 -9.27
CA SER A 3 14.17 -13.99 -8.54
C SER A 3 14.86 -12.64 -8.45
N LEU A 4 14.75 -11.80 -9.47
CA LEU A 4 15.29 -10.44 -9.48
C LEU A 4 14.50 -9.53 -8.55
N LEU A 5 13.18 -9.64 -8.54
CA LEU A 5 12.31 -8.90 -7.63
C LEU A 5 12.56 -9.27 -6.16
N LYS A 6 12.74 -10.57 -5.87
CA LYS A 6 13.15 -11.02 -4.53
C LYS A 6 14.46 -10.38 -4.09
N LYS A 7 15.49 -10.40 -4.93
CA LYS A 7 16.79 -9.77 -4.62
C LYS A 7 16.69 -8.27 -4.35
N LEU A 8 15.80 -7.55 -5.04
CA LEU A 8 15.54 -6.13 -4.81
C LEU A 8 14.99 -5.85 -3.40
N PHE A 9 14.16 -6.76 -2.88
CA PHE A 9 13.53 -6.59 -1.56
C PHE A 9 14.31 -7.26 -0.42
N GLU A 10 14.99 -8.37 -0.64
CA GLU A 10 15.72 -9.12 0.40
C GLU A 10 16.95 -8.39 0.92
N GLY A 11 17.63 -7.57 0.09
CA GLY A 11 18.80 -6.77 0.50
C GLY A 11 18.51 -5.30 0.84
N ALA A 12 17.25 -4.86 0.73
CA ALA A 12 16.90 -3.47 0.90
C ALA A 12 16.63 -3.10 2.36
N SER A 13 17.09 -1.92 2.79
CA SER A 13 16.68 -1.33 4.07
C SER A 13 15.16 -1.12 4.10
N ILE A 14 14.58 -1.11 5.29
CA ILE A 14 13.12 -0.93 5.43
C ILE A 14 12.64 0.37 4.78
N ALA A 15 13.41 1.45 4.86
CA ALA A 15 13.11 2.73 4.22
C ALA A 15 13.04 2.57 2.69
N ARG A 16 13.99 1.87 2.07
CA ARG A 16 13.98 1.60 0.64
C ARG A 16 12.80 0.74 0.21
N LYS A 17 12.45 -0.27 1.02
CA LYS A 17 11.23 -1.08 0.81
C LYS A 17 9.99 -0.21 0.82
N CYS A 18 9.83 0.66 1.82
CA CYS A 18 8.70 1.57 1.94
C CYS A 18 8.60 2.53 0.73
N MET A 19 9.71 3.09 0.28
CA MET A 19 9.72 3.96 -0.92
C MET A 19 9.29 3.20 -2.18
N LEU A 20 9.81 2.00 -2.40
CA LEU A 20 9.47 1.18 -3.57
C LEU A 20 7.99 0.77 -3.57
N VAL A 21 7.46 0.33 -2.43
CA VAL A 21 6.05 -0.07 -2.35
C VAL A 21 5.11 1.13 -2.37
N PHE A 22 5.52 2.31 -1.88
CA PHE A 22 4.78 3.54 -2.02
C PHE A 22 4.63 3.93 -3.50
N ALA A 23 5.73 3.93 -4.25
CA ALA A 23 5.70 4.16 -5.69
C ALA A 23 4.83 3.12 -6.41
N LEU A 24 4.94 1.84 -6.02
CA LEU A 24 4.13 0.76 -6.57
C LEU A 24 2.64 0.99 -6.30
N GLY A 25 2.27 1.43 -5.09
CA GLY A 25 0.90 1.81 -4.74
C GLY A 25 0.40 2.98 -5.59
N ALA A 26 1.21 4.02 -5.75
CA ALA A 26 0.90 5.16 -6.61
C ALA A 26 0.64 4.74 -8.07
N PHE A 27 1.45 3.82 -8.61
CA PHE A 27 1.18 3.22 -9.93
C PHE A 27 -0.15 2.43 -9.95
N GLY A 28 -0.47 1.71 -8.88
CA GLY A 28 -1.75 1.01 -8.75
C GLY A 28 -2.96 1.91 -8.82
N ALA A 29 -2.83 3.17 -8.39
CA ALA A 29 -3.90 4.17 -8.46
C ALA A 29 -4.30 4.54 -9.90
N LEU A 30 -3.48 4.23 -10.91
CA LEU A 30 -3.83 4.38 -12.33
C LEU A 30 -5.02 3.50 -12.73
N ALA A 31 -5.36 2.49 -11.93
CA ALA A 31 -6.57 1.69 -12.11
C ALA A 31 -7.86 2.46 -11.78
N MET A 32 -7.74 3.58 -11.06
CA MET A 32 -8.89 4.43 -10.70
C MET A 32 -9.26 5.37 -11.85
N PRO A 33 -10.54 5.83 -11.90
CA PRO A 33 -10.93 6.90 -12.83
C PRO A 33 -10.07 8.15 -12.62
N PRO A 34 -9.74 8.91 -13.69
CA PRO A 34 -10.27 8.82 -15.04
C PRO A 34 -9.57 7.83 -15.96
N LEU A 35 -8.39 7.29 -15.59
CA LEU A 35 -7.60 6.42 -16.44
C LEU A 35 -8.21 5.02 -16.57
N GLY A 36 -8.73 4.46 -15.46
CA GLY A 36 -9.43 3.18 -15.46
C GLY A 36 -8.58 1.98 -15.94
N PHE A 37 -7.24 2.08 -15.85
CA PHE A 37 -6.33 1.04 -16.35
C PHE A 37 -6.20 -0.10 -15.33
N TRP A 38 -7.33 -0.79 -15.09
CA TRP A 38 -7.43 -1.89 -14.14
C TRP A 38 -6.44 -3.06 -14.35
N PRO A 39 -5.94 -3.39 -15.58
CA PRO A 39 -5.00 -4.50 -15.75
C PRO A 39 -3.69 -4.31 -14.98
N ILE A 40 -3.31 -3.06 -14.64
CA ILE A 40 -2.11 -2.77 -13.87
C ILE A 40 -2.12 -3.43 -12.48
N LEU A 41 -3.31 -3.67 -11.91
CA LEU A 41 -3.47 -4.30 -10.60
C LEU A 41 -2.93 -5.73 -10.58
N PHE A 42 -3.01 -6.47 -11.70
CA PHE A 42 -2.44 -7.81 -11.82
C PHE A 42 -0.91 -7.82 -11.73
N ALA A 43 -0.25 -6.70 -12.00
CA ALA A 43 1.20 -6.57 -11.81
C ALA A 43 1.52 -6.03 -10.40
N VAL A 44 0.80 -5.01 -9.97
CA VAL A 44 1.05 -4.27 -8.73
C VAL A 44 0.83 -5.15 -7.48
N PHE A 45 -0.27 -5.90 -7.41
CA PHE A 45 -0.57 -6.72 -6.24
C PHE A 45 0.40 -7.89 -6.04
N PRO A 46 0.81 -8.67 -7.06
CA PRO A 46 1.83 -9.69 -6.89
C PRO A 46 3.19 -9.12 -6.46
N MET A 47 3.58 -7.94 -6.97
CA MET A 47 4.82 -7.29 -6.55
C MET A 47 4.76 -6.85 -5.08
N TRP A 48 3.66 -6.26 -4.64
CA TRP A 48 3.43 -5.94 -3.24
C TRP A 48 3.44 -7.22 -2.36
N TRP A 49 2.81 -8.31 -2.82
CA TRP A 49 2.82 -9.60 -2.13
C TRP A 49 4.25 -10.14 -1.93
N ILE A 50 5.09 -10.05 -2.96
CA ILE A 50 6.52 -10.43 -2.86
C ILE A 50 7.24 -9.56 -1.84
N ALA A 51 6.97 -8.25 -1.81
CA ALA A 51 7.54 -7.34 -0.81
C ALA A 51 7.13 -7.72 0.61
N LEU A 52 5.87 -8.13 0.84
CA LEU A 52 5.38 -8.63 2.13
C LEU A 52 6.15 -9.88 2.60
N HIS A 53 6.35 -10.84 1.71
CA HIS A 53 7.10 -12.07 2.04
C HIS A 53 8.59 -11.82 2.35
N SER A 54 9.13 -10.66 1.97
CA SER A 54 10.48 -10.24 2.36
C SER A 54 10.56 -9.59 3.74
N CYS A 55 9.43 -9.44 4.44
CA CYS A 55 9.37 -8.85 5.77
C CYS A 55 9.57 -9.92 6.84
N LEU A 56 10.46 -9.66 7.81
CA LEU A 56 10.82 -10.59 8.88
C LEU A 56 10.00 -10.37 10.17
N THR A 57 9.41 -9.18 10.33
CA THR A 57 8.68 -8.81 11.53
C THR A 57 7.31 -8.23 11.20
N THR A 58 6.36 -8.40 12.13
CA THR A 58 5.01 -7.84 12.04
C THR A 58 5.03 -6.31 11.84
N ARG A 59 6.00 -5.61 12.44
CA ARG A 59 6.16 -4.16 12.27
C ARG A 59 6.54 -3.80 10.84
N GLN A 60 7.39 -4.61 10.19
CA GLN A 60 7.75 -4.42 8.78
C GLN A 60 6.56 -4.70 7.87
N VAL A 61 5.78 -5.74 8.14
CA VAL A 61 4.54 -6.05 7.42
C VAL A 61 3.57 -4.88 7.48
N PHE A 62 3.35 -4.32 8.68
CA PHE A 62 2.52 -3.13 8.85
C PHE A 62 3.06 -1.94 8.04
N GLY A 63 4.35 -1.60 8.20
CA GLY A 63 4.97 -0.46 7.54
C GLY A 63 4.93 -0.55 6.01
N VAL A 64 5.28 -1.72 5.47
CA VAL A 64 5.26 -1.97 4.01
C VAL A 64 3.85 -1.88 3.45
N THR A 65 2.86 -2.46 4.14
CA THR A 65 1.46 -2.38 3.71
C THR A 65 0.93 -0.96 3.81
N TRP A 66 1.20 -0.27 4.91
CA TRP A 66 0.78 1.11 5.13
C TRP A 66 1.37 2.05 4.07
N CYS A 67 2.67 1.92 3.75
CA CYS A 67 3.32 2.70 2.70
C CYS A 67 2.70 2.44 1.32
N PHE A 68 2.40 1.16 1.00
CA PHE A 68 1.77 0.80 -0.27
C PHE A 68 0.40 1.47 -0.44
N TYR A 69 -0.48 1.32 0.55
CA TYR A 69 -1.82 1.92 0.48
C TYR A 69 -1.79 3.44 0.60
N SER A 70 -0.82 4.03 1.34
CA SER A 70 -0.63 5.47 1.36
C SER A 70 -0.29 6.01 -0.03
N GLY A 71 0.59 5.35 -0.79
CA GLY A 71 0.86 5.70 -2.18
C GLY A 71 -0.38 5.57 -3.06
N TYR A 72 -1.11 4.47 -2.92
CA TYR A 72 -2.33 4.20 -3.66
C TYR A 72 -3.41 5.28 -3.42
N PHE A 73 -3.67 5.61 -2.15
CA PHE A 73 -4.69 6.61 -1.80
C PHE A 73 -4.24 8.03 -2.09
N THR A 74 -2.95 8.38 -1.94
CA THR A 74 -2.45 9.72 -2.25
C THR A 74 -2.70 10.07 -3.71
N VAL A 75 -2.43 9.15 -4.61
CA VAL A 75 -2.69 9.37 -6.05
C VAL A 75 -4.17 9.14 -6.38
N GLY A 76 -4.81 8.12 -5.81
CA GLY A 76 -6.21 7.79 -6.09
C GLY A 76 -7.20 8.85 -5.62
N LEU A 77 -6.88 9.60 -4.56
CA LEU A 77 -7.74 10.66 -4.01
C LEU A 77 -7.36 12.07 -4.52
N TYR A 78 -6.58 12.18 -5.61
CA TYR A 78 -6.17 13.48 -6.17
C TYR A 78 -7.35 14.40 -6.49
N TRP A 79 -8.52 13.83 -6.83
CA TRP A 79 -9.73 14.58 -7.14
C TRP A 79 -10.25 15.39 -5.94
N ILE A 80 -9.97 14.96 -4.70
CA ILE A 80 -10.30 15.72 -3.49
C ILE A 80 -9.48 17.02 -3.46
N ALA A 81 -8.19 16.93 -3.80
CA ALA A 81 -7.37 18.13 -3.94
C ALA A 81 -7.92 19.07 -5.03
N ALA A 82 -8.28 18.50 -6.20
CA ALA A 82 -8.86 19.28 -7.28
C ALA A 82 -10.16 19.99 -6.84
N ALA A 83 -11.01 19.34 -6.06
CA ALA A 83 -12.22 19.96 -5.50
C ALA A 83 -11.89 21.10 -4.52
N LEU A 84 -10.87 20.96 -3.68
CA LEU A 84 -10.44 22.00 -2.74
C LEU A 84 -9.79 23.21 -3.43
N PHE A 85 -9.20 23.02 -4.61
CA PHE A 85 -8.63 24.13 -5.40
C PHE A 85 -9.69 25.09 -5.94
N VAL A 86 -10.95 24.69 -6.03
CA VAL A 86 -12.06 25.55 -6.49
C VAL A 86 -12.28 26.73 -5.52
N ASP A 87 -12.07 26.51 -4.21
CA ASP A 87 -12.16 27.58 -3.19
C ASP A 87 -10.94 27.54 -2.25
N ILE A 88 -9.76 27.71 -2.86
CA ILE A 88 -8.49 27.63 -2.14
C ILE A 88 -8.32 28.74 -1.11
N ALA A 89 -8.93 29.92 -1.36
CA ALA A 89 -8.80 31.08 -0.46
C ALA A 89 -9.33 30.77 0.95
N ASN A 90 -10.38 29.96 1.05
CA ASN A 90 -10.99 29.59 2.31
C ASN A 90 -10.49 28.25 2.86
N ASN A 91 -9.98 27.34 1.98
CA ASN A 91 -9.71 25.95 2.31
C ASN A 91 -8.23 25.54 2.23
N TRP A 92 -7.29 26.51 2.07
CA TRP A 92 -5.85 26.20 1.93
C TRP A 92 -5.27 25.39 3.09
N TRP A 93 -5.78 25.59 4.31
CA TRP A 93 -5.34 24.89 5.52
C TRP A 93 -5.80 23.43 5.57
N VAL A 94 -6.87 23.08 4.86
CA VAL A 94 -7.38 21.71 4.75
C VAL A 94 -6.55 20.86 3.78
N LEU A 95 -5.91 21.50 2.78
CA LEU A 95 -5.14 20.82 1.73
C LEU A 95 -4.10 19.82 2.26
N PRO A 96 -3.20 20.18 3.21
CA PRO A 96 -2.20 19.25 3.70
C PRO A 96 -2.84 18.04 4.42
N PHE A 97 -3.95 18.26 5.13
CA PHE A 97 -4.68 17.19 5.80
C PHE A 97 -5.40 16.28 4.80
N ALA A 98 -5.98 16.84 3.75
CA ALA A 98 -6.65 16.08 2.70
C ALA A 98 -5.66 15.26 1.87
N LEU A 99 -4.50 15.82 1.52
CA LEU A 99 -3.51 15.15 0.66
C LEU A 99 -2.63 14.15 1.38
N LEU A 100 -2.31 14.36 2.65
CA LEU A 100 -1.41 13.51 3.42
C LEU A 100 -2.12 12.78 4.56
N GLY A 101 -2.97 13.47 5.30
CA GLY A 101 -3.65 12.93 6.46
C GLY A 101 -4.69 11.87 6.10
N LEU A 102 -5.55 12.17 5.14
CA LEU A 102 -6.61 11.25 4.74
C LEU A 102 -6.07 9.95 4.12
N PRO A 103 -5.11 9.97 3.16
CA PRO A 103 -4.48 8.77 2.65
C PRO A 103 -3.78 7.94 3.74
N ALA A 104 -3.05 8.61 4.64
CA ALA A 104 -2.36 7.95 5.75
C ALA A 104 -3.34 7.24 6.69
N LEU A 105 -4.46 7.90 7.00
CA LEU A 105 -5.50 7.38 7.88
C LEU A 105 -6.24 6.20 7.22
N MET A 106 -6.62 6.34 5.95
CA MET A 106 -7.27 5.26 5.18
C MET A 106 -6.37 4.04 5.04
N SER A 107 -5.06 4.22 4.93
CA SER A 107 -4.08 3.14 4.80
C SER A 107 -3.91 2.32 6.08
N PHE A 108 -4.35 2.86 7.22
CA PHE A 108 -4.29 2.15 8.48
C PHE A 108 -5.17 0.90 8.48
N TYR A 109 -6.35 0.96 7.88
CA TYR A 109 -7.31 -0.16 7.85
C TYR A 109 -6.74 -1.39 7.13
N PRO A 110 -6.28 -1.30 5.87
CA PRO A 110 -5.70 -2.46 5.19
C PRO A 110 -4.40 -2.92 5.85
N ALA A 111 -3.58 -2.02 6.41
CA ALA A 111 -2.38 -2.39 7.13
C ALA A 111 -2.71 -3.21 8.39
N ALA A 112 -3.71 -2.81 9.16
CA ALA A 112 -4.18 -3.55 10.34
C ALA A 112 -4.76 -4.92 9.94
N ALA A 113 -5.56 -4.98 8.87
CA ALA A 113 -6.14 -6.22 8.37
C ALA A 113 -5.07 -7.23 7.94
N VAL A 114 -4.04 -6.79 7.20
CA VAL A 114 -2.94 -7.65 6.77
C VAL A 114 -2.11 -8.14 7.95
N VAL A 115 -1.88 -7.29 8.96
CA VAL A 115 -1.19 -7.71 10.20
C VAL A 115 -2.00 -8.73 10.97
N LEU A 116 -3.30 -8.54 11.10
CA LEU A 116 -4.19 -9.52 11.75
C LEU A 116 -4.13 -10.86 11.02
N TRP A 117 -4.29 -10.84 9.70
CA TRP A 117 -4.18 -12.04 8.88
C TRP A 117 -2.81 -12.72 9.04
N HIS A 118 -1.72 -11.96 9.00
CA HIS A 118 -0.36 -12.48 9.17
C HIS A 118 -0.19 -13.15 10.54
N ARG A 119 -0.71 -12.56 11.61
CA ARG A 119 -0.68 -13.16 12.95
C ARG A 119 -1.49 -14.45 13.03
N MET A 120 -2.70 -14.44 12.47
CA MET A 120 -3.57 -15.62 12.48
C MET A 120 -2.98 -16.78 11.66
N ALA A 121 -2.43 -16.48 10.49
CA ALA A 121 -1.79 -17.48 9.63
C ALA A 121 -0.51 -18.08 10.24
N TRP A 122 0.23 -17.28 11.03
CA TRP A 122 1.46 -17.73 11.67
C TRP A 122 1.24 -18.43 13.02
N GLN A 123 0.14 -18.15 13.71
CA GLN A 123 -0.23 -18.75 15.00
C GLN A 123 -1.21 -19.93 14.85
N GLY A 124 -1.76 -20.14 13.66
CA GLY A 124 -2.63 -21.28 13.38
C GLY A 124 -1.83 -22.57 13.38
N PRO A 125 -2.31 -23.65 14.04
CA PRO A 125 -1.67 -24.95 13.96
C PRO A 125 -1.63 -25.42 12.50
N PRO A 126 -0.52 -26.05 12.03
CA PRO A 126 -0.37 -26.47 10.63
C PRO A 126 -1.41 -27.50 10.16
N ARG A 127 -2.37 -27.84 11.02
CA ARG A 127 -3.42 -28.85 10.78
C ARG A 127 -4.64 -28.34 9.99
N VAL A 128 -4.83 -27.03 9.85
CA VAL A 128 -6.01 -26.49 9.12
C VAL A 128 -5.80 -26.53 7.61
N LEU A 129 -4.55 -26.58 7.13
CA LEU A 129 -4.23 -26.69 5.70
C LEU A 129 -4.27 -28.12 5.13
N LEU A 130 -4.51 -29.13 5.97
CA LEU A 130 -4.61 -30.54 5.56
C LEU A 130 -6.05 -31.07 5.42
N LEU A 131 -7.06 -30.19 5.53
CA LEU A 131 -8.48 -30.58 5.45
C LEU A 131 -9.21 -29.97 4.24
N VAL A 132 -8.47 -29.53 3.20
CA VAL A 132 -9.07 -29.18 1.91
C VAL A 132 -8.50 -30.06 0.82
#